data_6f094f6228dfb3d6fab9953106595e59
#
_entry.id   6f094f6228dfb3d6fab9953106595e59
#
_cell.length_a   1.000
_cell.length_b   1.000
_cell.length_c   1.000
_cell.angle_alpha   90.00
_cell.angle_beta   90.00
_cell.angle_gamma   90.00
#
_symmetry.space_group_name_H-M   'P 1'
#
loop_
_entity.id
_entity.type
_entity.pdbx_description
1 polymer ?
#
loop_
_entity_poly.entity_id
_entity_poly.type
_entity_poly.pdbx_seq_one_letter_code
_entity_poly.pdbx_strand_id
1 'polypeptide(L)'
;MFHGALWFPVNASYRLEAAFTPYPRPKELKIPDTTGRTRLMQVPGYVTFRLNGETLRLEPVVSGNELFFMFKDRTSGRETYGVGRFLESEMPKNGKVVLDFNKAYNPYCAFNPYSSCPIPPKQNTLITRIEAGEKYRREHV
;
A
#
# COMPACT_ATOMS: atom_id res chain seq x y z
N MET A 1 25.11 -1.48 -7.49
CA MET A 1 24.26 -2.45 -8.23
C MET A 1 22.98 -1.78 -8.69
N PHE A 2 22.71 -1.90 -9.95
CA PHE A 2 21.49 -1.34 -10.50
C PHE A 2 20.27 -2.24 -10.20
N HIS A 3 19.21 -1.64 -9.68
CA HIS A 3 18.03 -2.40 -9.26
C HIS A 3 16.80 -2.17 -10.15
N GLY A 4 16.98 -1.62 -11.35
CA GLY A 4 15.86 -1.34 -12.27
C GLY A 4 15.07 -2.56 -12.66
N ALA A 5 15.68 -3.75 -12.61
CA ALA A 5 14.99 -5.00 -12.92
C ALA A 5 14.02 -5.43 -11.81
N LEU A 6 13.99 -4.72 -10.68
CA LEU A 6 13.15 -5.05 -9.53
C LEU A 6 11.80 -4.35 -9.58
N TRP A 7 11.27 -4.14 -10.77
CA TRP A 7 9.92 -3.60 -10.97
C TRP A 7 9.15 -4.52 -11.90
N PHE A 8 7.87 -4.71 -11.60
CA PHE A 8 6.99 -5.37 -12.55
C PHE A 8 6.85 -4.50 -13.79
N PRO A 9 6.65 -5.07 -14.98
CA PRO A 9 6.31 -4.30 -16.16
C PRO A 9 5.06 -3.47 -15.92
N VAL A 10 5.02 -2.26 -16.46
CA VAL A 10 3.84 -1.40 -16.32
C VAL A 10 2.65 -2.07 -17.00
N ASN A 11 1.53 -2.13 -16.30
CA ASN A 11 0.32 -2.78 -16.77
C ASN A 11 -0.87 -1.85 -16.47
N ALA A 12 -1.54 -1.39 -17.52
CA ALA A 12 -2.64 -0.45 -17.39
C ALA A 12 -3.81 -0.99 -16.55
N SER A 13 -3.98 -2.31 -16.47
CA SER A 13 -5.05 -2.90 -15.66
C SER A 13 -4.84 -2.68 -14.15
N TYR A 14 -3.65 -2.30 -13.74
CA TYR A 14 -3.35 -1.99 -12.34
C TYR A 14 -3.47 -0.51 -12.02
N ARG A 15 -3.87 0.32 -12.97
CA ARG A 15 -4.27 1.69 -12.73
C ARG A 15 -5.79 1.74 -12.81
N LEU A 16 -6.45 1.95 -11.69
CA LEU A 16 -7.89 1.81 -11.62
C LEU A 16 -8.52 2.90 -10.77
N GLU A 17 -9.81 3.09 -10.97
CA GLU A 17 -10.60 4.04 -10.21
C GLU A 17 -11.34 3.29 -9.11
N ALA A 18 -11.12 3.71 -7.86
CA ALA A 18 -11.76 3.10 -6.70
C ALA A 18 -12.84 4.03 -6.17
N ALA A 19 -13.90 3.45 -5.61
CA ALA A 19 -14.94 4.21 -4.94
C ALA A 19 -14.47 4.51 -3.50
N PHE A 20 -14.58 5.75 -3.08
CA PHE A 20 -14.24 6.15 -1.72
C PHE A 20 -15.51 6.30 -0.89
N THR A 21 -15.55 5.62 0.26
CA THR A 21 -16.64 5.74 1.22
C THR A 21 -16.09 6.38 2.48
N PRO A 22 -16.48 7.63 2.79
CA PRO A 22 -16.01 8.29 4.00
C PRO A 22 -16.66 7.71 5.24
N TYR A 23 -15.92 7.69 6.35
CA TYR A 23 -16.54 7.42 7.65
C TYR A 23 -17.21 8.70 8.16
N PRO A 24 -18.32 8.59 8.92
CA PRO A 24 -18.96 9.78 9.53
C PRO A 24 -17.98 10.56 10.39
N ARG A 25 -17.04 9.87 11.05
CA ARG A 25 -15.93 10.46 11.79
C ARG A 25 -14.67 9.70 11.43
N PRO A 26 -13.55 10.39 11.22
CA PRO A 26 -12.31 9.70 10.98
C PRO A 26 -12.02 8.70 12.10
N LYS A 27 -11.59 7.52 11.73
CA LYS A 27 -11.23 6.47 12.67
C LYS A 27 -9.76 6.65 13.04
N GLU A 28 -9.46 6.61 14.35
CA GLU A 28 -8.07 6.56 14.78
C GLU A 28 -7.61 5.11 14.76
N LEU A 29 -6.42 4.91 14.22
CA LEU A 29 -5.85 3.58 14.12
C LEU A 29 -4.44 3.61 14.66
N LYS A 30 -4.14 2.64 15.55
CA LYS A 30 -2.78 2.46 16.06
C LYS A 30 -2.00 1.65 15.06
N ILE A 31 -0.99 2.27 14.46
CA ILE A 31 -0.15 1.63 13.45
C ILE A 31 1.22 1.37 14.09
N PRO A 32 1.60 0.11 14.29
CA PRO A 32 2.94 -0.19 14.77
C PRO A 32 3.96 0.08 13.67
N ASP A 33 5.19 0.38 14.07
CA ASP A 33 6.29 0.50 13.12
C ASP A 33 7.31 -0.61 13.36
N THR A 34 8.31 -0.67 12.50
CA THR A 34 9.32 -1.72 12.53
C THR A 34 10.27 -1.63 13.73
N THR A 35 10.21 -0.53 14.49
CA THR A 35 11.00 -0.37 15.72
C THR A 35 10.22 -0.76 16.98
N GLY A 36 8.96 -1.18 16.81
CA GLY A 36 8.09 -1.53 17.96
C GLY A 36 7.31 -0.35 18.52
N ARG A 37 7.46 0.84 17.96
CA ARG A 37 6.67 2.01 18.36
C ARG A 37 5.32 1.97 17.68
N THR A 38 4.36 2.68 18.27
CA THR A 38 3.02 2.79 17.72
C THR A 38 2.72 4.25 17.41
N ARG A 39 2.13 4.48 16.22
CA ARG A 39 1.68 5.81 15.80
C ARG A 39 0.17 5.82 15.71
N LEU A 40 -0.45 6.90 16.13
CA LEU A 40 -1.88 7.11 15.90
C LEU A 40 -2.04 7.80 14.54
N MET A 41 -2.82 7.19 13.67
CA MET A 41 -3.08 7.71 12.35
C MET A 41 -4.58 7.82 12.10
N GLN A 42 -4.98 8.79 11.27
CA GLN A 42 -6.37 9.04 10.95
C GLN A 42 -6.76 8.31 9.68
N VAL A 43 -7.84 7.53 9.75
CA VAL A 43 -8.41 6.80 8.61
C VAL A 43 -9.71 7.51 8.24
N PRO A 44 -9.76 8.25 7.12
CA PRO A 44 -10.95 9.06 6.77
C PRO A 44 -12.07 8.24 6.19
N GLY A 45 -11.80 7.04 5.72
CA GLY A 45 -12.77 6.19 5.07
C GLY A 45 -12.04 5.00 4.44
N TYR A 46 -12.69 4.36 3.47
CA TYR A 46 -12.07 3.24 2.76
C TYR A 46 -12.35 3.33 1.27
N VAL A 47 -11.50 2.70 0.49
CA VAL A 47 -11.71 2.56 -0.95
C VAL A 47 -12.14 1.15 -1.28
N THR A 48 -12.99 1.01 -2.29
CA THR A 48 -13.44 -0.29 -2.82
C THR A 48 -13.14 -0.33 -4.31
N PHE A 49 -12.57 -1.42 -4.77
CA PHE A 49 -12.22 -1.59 -6.17
C PHE A 49 -12.29 -3.05 -6.57
N ARG A 50 -12.35 -3.29 -7.87
CA ARG A 50 -12.33 -4.66 -8.41
C ARG A 50 -11.03 -4.88 -9.14
N LEU A 51 -10.41 -6.01 -8.86
CA LEU A 51 -9.16 -6.40 -9.51
C LEU A 51 -9.06 -7.91 -9.52
N ASN A 52 -8.65 -8.48 -10.64
CA ASN A 52 -8.51 -9.94 -10.81
C ASN A 52 -9.78 -10.70 -10.44
N GLY A 53 -10.95 -10.12 -10.73
CA GLY A 53 -12.23 -10.75 -10.43
C GLY A 53 -12.68 -10.64 -8.98
N GLU A 54 -11.90 -9.99 -8.13
CA GLU A 54 -12.18 -9.83 -6.71
C GLU A 54 -12.62 -8.41 -6.38
N THR A 55 -13.55 -8.27 -5.45
CA THR A 55 -13.87 -6.96 -4.87
C THR A 55 -13.02 -6.78 -3.63
N LEU A 56 -12.24 -5.73 -3.62
CA LEU A 56 -11.22 -5.50 -2.61
C LEU A 56 -11.43 -4.16 -1.93
N ARG A 57 -10.88 -4.04 -0.72
CA ARG A 57 -11.03 -2.84 0.10
C ARG A 57 -9.71 -2.51 0.76
N LEU A 58 -9.38 -1.21 0.82
CA LEU A 58 -8.22 -0.71 1.55
C LEU A 58 -8.62 0.50 2.38
N GLU A 59 -8.02 0.60 3.58
CA GLU A 59 -8.16 1.78 4.42
C GLU A 59 -6.87 2.60 4.34
N PRO A 60 -6.92 3.79 3.73
CA PRO A 60 -5.77 4.69 3.75
C PRO A 60 -5.72 5.51 5.03
N VAL A 61 -4.56 6.08 5.30
CA VAL A 61 -4.41 7.13 6.31
C VAL A 61 -4.16 8.46 5.61
N VAL A 62 -4.43 9.55 6.30
CA VAL A 62 -4.13 10.88 5.77
C VAL A 62 -2.67 11.19 5.99
N SER A 63 -1.99 11.64 4.96
CA SER A 63 -0.60 12.07 5.01
C SER A 63 -0.48 13.37 4.25
N GLY A 64 -0.42 14.50 4.99
CA GLY A 64 -0.43 15.81 4.36
C GLY A 64 -1.72 16.03 3.58
N ASN A 65 -1.59 16.28 2.28
CA ASN A 65 -2.74 16.47 1.39
C ASN A 65 -2.99 15.27 0.49
N GLU A 66 -2.49 14.09 0.89
CA GLU A 66 -2.64 12.86 0.13
C GLU A 66 -3.20 11.76 1.01
N LEU A 67 -3.71 10.70 0.36
CA LEU A 67 -4.01 9.44 1.03
C LEU A 67 -2.80 8.53 0.90
N PHE A 68 -2.46 7.87 2.00
CA PHE A 68 -1.33 6.96 2.07
C PHE A 68 -1.84 5.56 2.36
N PHE A 69 -1.54 4.62 1.46
CA PHE A 69 -1.96 3.23 1.55
C PHE A 69 -0.77 2.36 1.92
N MET A 70 -0.93 1.60 2.99
CA MET A 70 0.02 0.57 3.39
C MET A 70 -0.69 -0.76 3.22
N PHE A 71 -0.15 -1.66 2.41
CA PHE A 71 -0.86 -2.89 2.09
C PHE A 71 0.07 -4.08 1.91
N LYS A 72 -0.50 -5.26 2.10
CA LYS A 72 0.12 -6.54 1.71
C LYS A 72 -0.79 -7.20 0.70
N ASP A 73 -0.23 -8.07 -0.10
CA ASP A 73 -0.97 -8.85 -1.08
C ASP A 73 -0.33 -10.23 -1.21
N ARG A 74 -0.79 -11.04 -2.15
CA ARG A 74 -0.30 -12.40 -2.32
C ARG A 74 1.11 -12.48 -2.89
N THR A 75 1.70 -11.36 -3.33
CA THR A 75 3.10 -11.31 -3.73
C THR A 75 4.02 -11.03 -2.55
N SER A 76 3.48 -10.59 -1.41
CA SER A 76 4.28 -10.22 -0.24
C SER A 76 5.03 -11.42 0.31
N GLY A 77 6.36 -11.26 0.49
CA GLY A 77 7.22 -12.33 0.93
C GLY A 77 7.65 -13.28 -0.17
N ARG A 78 7.20 -13.06 -1.39
CA ARG A 78 7.58 -13.81 -2.59
C ARG A 78 8.32 -12.87 -3.55
N GLU A 79 7.59 -12.26 -4.48
CA GLU A 79 8.19 -11.32 -5.43
C GLU A 79 8.36 -9.92 -4.85
N THR A 80 7.61 -9.59 -3.80
CA THR A 80 7.66 -8.27 -3.17
C THR A 80 8.04 -8.37 -1.70
N TYR A 81 8.33 -7.22 -1.09
CA TYR A 81 8.79 -7.16 0.29
C TYR A 81 7.73 -7.73 1.24
N GLY A 82 8.18 -8.61 2.17
CA GLY A 82 7.27 -9.35 3.03
C GLY A 82 6.45 -8.53 4.01
N VAL A 83 6.97 -7.37 4.44
CA VAL A 83 6.23 -6.49 5.35
C VAL A 83 5.13 -5.74 4.62
N GLY A 84 5.25 -5.57 3.30
CA GLY A 84 4.26 -4.89 2.48
C GLY A 84 4.85 -3.75 1.67
N ARG A 85 3.97 -3.01 1.01
CA ARG A 85 4.35 -1.90 0.15
C ARG A 85 3.46 -0.70 0.41
N PHE A 86 3.90 0.45 -0.09
CA PHE A 86 3.23 1.74 0.08
C PHE A 86 2.75 2.28 -1.26
N LEU A 87 1.68 3.06 -1.20
CA LEU A 87 1.13 3.75 -2.36
C LEU A 87 0.46 5.04 -1.90
N GLU A 88 0.70 6.14 -2.61
CA GLU A 88 -0.01 7.39 -2.38
C GLU A 88 -1.04 7.62 -3.46
N SER A 89 -2.08 8.36 -3.11
CA SER A 89 -3.05 8.87 -4.07
C SER A 89 -3.42 10.31 -3.72
N GLU A 90 -4.02 11.00 -4.68
CA GLU A 90 -4.64 12.27 -4.38
C GLU A 90 -5.87 12.06 -3.49
N MET A 91 -6.29 13.11 -2.82
CA MET A 91 -7.52 13.07 -2.04
C MET A 91 -8.72 12.77 -2.94
N PRO A 92 -9.79 12.15 -2.39
CA PRO A 92 -10.95 11.79 -3.19
C PRO A 92 -11.57 12.99 -3.90
N LYS A 93 -12.00 12.76 -5.14
CA LYS A 93 -12.75 13.73 -5.93
C LYS A 93 -14.03 13.06 -6.40
N ASN A 94 -15.17 13.66 -6.07
CA ASN A 94 -16.49 13.12 -6.43
C ASN A 94 -16.65 11.65 -5.98
N GLY A 95 -16.14 11.33 -4.80
CA GLY A 95 -16.24 10.00 -4.24
C GLY A 95 -15.34 8.96 -4.89
N LYS A 96 -14.29 9.39 -5.60
CA LYS A 96 -13.42 8.48 -6.34
C LYS A 96 -11.96 8.78 -6.07
N VAL A 97 -11.15 7.71 -6.11
CA VAL A 97 -9.70 7.76 -5.92
C VAL A 97 -9.05 6.92 -7.01
N VAL A 98 -8.05 7.48 -7.67
CA VAL A 98 -7.26 6.71 -8.64
C VAL A 98 -6.15 5.98 -7.88
N LEU A 99 -6.14 4.67 -8.00
CA LEU A 99 -5.09 3.82 -7.46
C LEU A 99 -4.24 3.31 -8.61
N ASP A 100 -2.99 3.72 -8.66
CA ASP A 100 -2.06 3.24 -9.67
C ASP A 100 -1.03 2.35 -9.00
N PHE A 101 -1.32 1.05 -8.93
CA PHE A 101 -0.43 0.10 -8.29
C PHE A 101 0.90 -0.06 -9.00
N ASN A 102 1.01 0.42 -10.24
CA ASN A 102 2.31 0.46 -10.92
C ASN A 102 3.31 1.36 -10.18
N LYS A 103 2.82 2.24 -9.33
CA LYS A 103 3.64 3.15 -8.53
C LYS A 103 3.87 2.65 -7.10
N ALA A 104 3.37 1.47 -6.74
CA ALA A 104 3.59 0.92 -5.41
C ALA A 104 5.08 0.70 -5.19
N TYR A 105 5.57 0.98 -3.98
CA TYR A 105 6.99 0.96 -3.70
C TYR A 105 7.27 0.36 -2.32
N ASN A 106 8.51 -0.05 -2.12
CA ASN A 106 8.95 -0.64 -0.86
C ASN A 106 9.18 0.46 0.18
N PRO A 107 8.82 0.19 1.45
CA PRO A 107 9.25 1.08 2.53
C PRO A 107 10.77 1.10 2.60
N TYR A 108 11.32 2.21 3.08
CA TYR A 108 12.77 2.37 3.18
C TYR A 108 13.41 1.27 4.03
N CYS A 109 12.67 0.71 4.98
CA CYS A 109 13.13 -0.39 5.83
C CYS A 109 13.48 -1.66 5.06
N ALA A 110 12.97 -1.82 3.84
CA ALA A 110 13.36 -2.93 2.98
C ALA A 110 14.86 -2.86 2.64
N PHE A 111 15.43 -1.67 2.65
CA PHE A 111 16.81 -1.41 2.26
C PHE A 111 17.68 -0.93 3.43
N ASN A 112 17.06 -0.52 4.53
CA ASN A 112 17.77 0.00 5.70
C ASN A 112 17.09 -0.54 6.98
N PRO A 113 17.70 -1.54 7.65
CA PRO A 113 17.09 -2.16 8.82
C PRO A 113 16.96 -1.24 10.04
N TYR A 114 17.62 -0.08 10.02
CA TYR A 114 17.56 0.87 11.13
C TYR A 114 16.46 1.92 10.96
N SER A 115 15.73 1.87 9.86
CA SER A 115 14.64 2.83 9.62
C SER A 115 13.39 2.43 10.37
N SER A 116 12.58 3.43 10.72
CA SER A 116 11.29 3.25 11.35
C SER A 116 10.20 3.43 10.28
N CYS A 117 9.51 2.34 9.93
CA CYS A 117 8.49 2.36 8.89
C CYS A 117 7.19 1.78 9.42
N PRO A 118 6.04 2.37 9.09
CA PRO A 118 4.76 1.83 9.53
C PRO A 118 4.49 0.46 8.91
N ILE A 119 3.83 -0.39 9.68
CA ILE A 119 3.47 -1.74 9.24
C ILE A 119 2.02 -1.73 8.81
N PRO A 120 1.68 -2.28 7.62
CA PRO A 120 0.30 -2.30 7.15
C PRO A 120 -0.65 -2.95 8.15
N PRO A 121 -1.83 -2.35 8.38
CA PRO A 121 -2.82 -2.98 9.25
C PRO A 121 -3.38 -4.25 8.59
N LYS A 122 -3.87 -5.18 9.42
CA LYS A 122 -4.37 -6.48 8.95
C LYS A 122 -5.44 -6.36 7.88
N GLN A 123 -6.34 -5.40 8.02
CA GLN A 123 -7.45 -5.21 7.08
C GLN A 123 -6.98 -4.78 5.69
N ASN A 124 -5.71 -4.35 5.57
CA ASN A 124 -5.12 -4.01 4.29
C ASN A 124 -4.32 -5.17 3.69
N THR A 125 -4.62 -6.39 4.07
CA THR A 125 -4.04 -7.58 3.45
C THR A 125 -4.98 -8.05 2.35
N LEU A 126 -4.58 -7.87 1.11
CA LEU A 126 -5.39 -8.22 -0.06
C LEU A 126 -5.25 -9.69 -0.41
N ILE A 127 -6.37 -10.31 -0.81
CA ILE A 127 -6.41 -11.74 -1.13
C ILE A 127 -6.01 -12.02 -2.58
N THR A 128 -5.56 -11.01 -3.31
CA THR A 128 -5.16 -11.14 -4.71
C THR A 128 -3.68 -10.82 -4.86
N ARG A 129 -3.12 -11.11 -6.02
CA ARG A 129 -1.74 -10.77 -6.37
C ARG A 129 -1.73 -9.40 -7.06
N ILE A 130 -0.95 -8.47 -6.54
CA ILE A 130 -0.74 -7.16 -7.18
C ILE A 130 0.60 -7.24 -7.90
N GLU A 131 0.57 -7.70 -9.15
CA GLU A 131 1.78 -7.88 -9.96
C GLU A 131 2.12 -6.59 -10.68
N ALA A 132 2.30 -5.55 -9.89
CA ALA A 132 2.63 -4.21 -10.36
C ALA A 132 3.47 -3.53 -9.29
N GLY A 133 4.20 -2.50 -9.70
CA GLY A 133 5.03 -1.72 -8.80
C GLY A 133 6.37 -2.37 -8.49
N GLU A 134 6.97 -1.97 -7.40
CA GLU A 134 8.31 -2.40 -7.03
C GLU A 134 8.31 -3.81 -6.48
N LYS A 135 9.23 -4.64 -6.98
CA LYS A 135 9.54 -5.97 -6.47
C LYS A 135 10.63 -5.85 -5.42
N TYR A 136 10.82 -6.91 -4.67
CA TYR A 136 11.89 -6.97 -3.69
C TYR A 136 12.59 -8.31 -3.82
N ARG A 137 13.89 -8.26 -3.91
CA ARG A 137 14.71 -9.44 -3.92
C ARG A 137 15.70 -9.34 -2.78
N ARG A 138 15.61 -10.30 -1.85
CA ARG A 138 16.57 -10.39 -0.78
C ARG A 138 17.91 -10.80 -1.36
N GLU A 139 18.93 -10.00 -1.09
CA GLU A 139 20.27 -10.38 -1.51
C GLU A 139 20.80 -11.47 -0.59
N HIS A 140 21.37 -12.48 -1.21
CA HIS A 140 22.11 -13.51 -0.48
C HIS A 140 23.56 -13.08 -0.42
N VAL A 141 24.05 -13.01 0.76
CA VAL A 141 25.43 -12.62 1.00
C VAL A 141 26.22 -13.87 1.27
#